data_08ecab553d03d3b8363f3bc025fd1240
#
_entry.id   08ecab553d03d3b8363f3bc025fd1240
#
_cell.length_a   1.000
_cell.length_b   1.000
_cell.length_c   1.000
_cell.angle_alpha   90.00
_cell.angle_beta   90.00
_cell.angle_gamma   90.00
#
_symmetry.space_group_name_H-M   'P 1'
#
loop_
_entity.id
_entity.type
_entity.pdbx_description
1 polymer ?
#
loop_
_entity_poly.entity_id
_entity_poly.type
_entity_poly.pdbx_seq_one_letter_code
_entity_poly.pdbx_strand_id
1 'polypeptide(L)'
;PKGTLCAHISGDEFNILFYGYESQNAIRKEISKLKREISSRIIRLPNGQEFHLSISGGIAWYPEDSNSLGVMRKHADFAMYQVKQTDKGRIAEFDQKAYEEKYRDSQIRKEFHRFVKEELVTYYFQPIISAKTGKIEAYEALMRANLPILKRPDVVMKIAREEGALREIERMTMFRATEAFADLREKKRIKGDALLFINSIASQHMAAKD
;
A
#
# COMPACT_ATOMS: atom_id res chain seq x y z
N PRO A 1 -5.10 -29.77 -23.96
CA PRO A 1 -5.85 -29.16 -25.04
C PRO A 1 -4.89 -28.70 -26.15
N LYS A 2 -5.41 -28.63 -27.37
CA LYS A 2 -4.68 -28.13 -28.54
C LYS A 2 -4.35 -26.65 -28.27
N GLY A 3 -3.09 -26.24 -28.44
CA GLY A 3 -2.69 -24.85 -28.20
C GLY A 3 -2.51 -24.47 -26.72
N THR A 4 -1.94 -25.37 -25.91
CA THR A 4 -1.65 -25.09 -24.50
C THR A 4 -0.23 -25.50 -24.17
N LEU A 5 0.52 -24.60 -23.52
CA LEU A 5 1.81 -24.90 -22.89
C LEU A 5 1.67 -24.80 -21.38
N CYS A 6 2.17 -25.80 -20.68
CA CYS A 6 2.18 -25.83 -19.21
C CYS A 6 3.62 -25.88 -18.74
N ALA A 7 3.97 -25.00 -17.80
CA ALA A 7 5.27 -24.96 -17.16
C ALA A 7 5.11 -25.04 -15.64
N HIS A 8 5.84 -25.96 -15.03
CA HIS A 8 6.02 -26.00 -13.60
C HIS A 8 7.06 -24.95 -13.19
N ILE A 9 6.70 -24.02 -12.32
CA ILE A 9 7.56 -22.90 -11.93
C ILE A 9 8.30 -23.23 -10.62
N SER A 10 7.57 -23.53 -9.57
CA SER A 10 8.12 -23.93 -8.28
C SER A 10 7.03 -24.48 -7.38
N GLY A 11 7.36 -25.42 -6.50
CA GLY A 11 6.44 -25.95 -5.50
C GLY A 11 5.11 -26.41 -6.08
N ASP A 12 4.01 -25.71 -5.77
CA ASP A 12 2.65 -25.94 -6.25
C ASP A 12 2.21 -24.98 -7.37
N GLU A 13 3.15 -24.19 -7.93
CA GLU A 13 2.86 -23.15 -8.91
C GLU A 13 3.11 -23.60 -10.35
N PHE A 14 2.11 -23.40 -11.19
CA PHE A 14 2.14 -23.73 -12.63
C PHE A 14 1.69 -22.53 -13.44
N ASN A 15 2.37 -22.28 -14.56
CA ASN A 15 1.94 -21.35 -15.58
C ASN A 15 1.39 -22.10 -16.78
N ILE A 16 0.22 -21.66 -17.28
CA ILE A 16 -0.42 -22.24 -18.43
C ILE A 16 -0.63 -21.13 -19.47
N LEU A 17 -0.06 -21.30 -20.66
CA LEU A 17 -0.29 -20.42 -21.81
C LEU A 17 -1.28 -21.09 -22.74
N PHE A 18 -2.41 -20.44 -22.96
CA PHE A 18 -3.41 -20.83 -23.96
C PHE A 18 -3.18 -20.01 -25.24
N TYR A 19 -3.11 -20.68 -26.40
CA TYR A 19 -2.92 -20.00 -27.68
C TYR A 19 -3.71 -20.69 -28.79
N GLY A 20 -4.01 -19.94 -29.87
CA GLY A 20 -4.74 -20.46 -31.03
C GLY A 20 -6.23 -20.70 -30.79
N TYR A 21 -6.80 -20.10 -29.74
CA TYR A 21 -8.23 -20.12 -29.47
C TYR A 21 -8.95 -18.97 -30.18
N GLU A 22 -10.20 -19.22 -30.62
CA GLU A 22 -10.99 -18.23 -31.35
C GLU A 22 -11.49 -17.07 -30.48
N SER A 23 -11.58 -17.26 -29.17
CA SER A 23 -12.07 -16.23 -28.24
C SER A 23 -11.62 -16.49 -26.80
N GLN A 24 -11.58 -15.44 -26.00
CA GLN A 24 -11.37 -15.53 -24.56
C GLN A 24 -12.42 -16.44 -23.88
N ASN A 25 -13.68 -16.41 -24.36
CA ASN A 25 -14.72 -17.27 -23.79
C ASN A 25 -14.44 -18.77 -24.01
N ALA A 26 -13.81 -19.15 -25.10
CA ALA A 26 -13.39 -20.53 -25.33
C ALA A 26 -12.32 -20.94 -24.29
N ILE A 27 -11.35 -20.05 -24.03
CA ILE A 27 -10.32 -20.27 -22.99
C ILE A 27 -10.95 -20.34 -21.59
N ARG A 28 -11.88 -19.45 -21.25
CA ARG A 28 -12.61 -19.49 -19.94
C ARG A 28 -13.33 -20.82 -19.72
N LYS A 29 -13.91 -21.39 -20.77
CA LYS A 29 -14.55 -22.72 -20.70
C LYS A 29 -13.53 -23.82 -20.41
N GLU A 30 -12.38 -23.81 -21.08
CA GLU A 30 -11.31 -24.78 -20.82
C GLU A 30 -10.75 -24.66 -19.39
N ILE A 31 -10.51 -23.44 -18.92
CA ILE A 31 -10.05 -23.18 -17.55
C ILE A 31 -11.08 -23.70 -16.54
N SER A 32 -12.36 -23.43 -16.78
CA SER A 32 -13.46 -23.92 -15.90
C SER A 32 -13.55 -25.44 -15.89
N LYS A 33 -13.32 -26.09 -17.03
CA LYS A 33 -13.25 -27.55 -17.15
C LYS A 33 -12.06 -28.10 -16.38
N LEU A 34 -10.87 -27.55 -16.60
CA LEU A 34 -9.64 -27.94 -15.90
C LEU A 34 -9.82 -27.81 -14.37
N LYS A 35 -10.36 -26.69 -13.90
CA LYS A 35 -10.65 -26.50 -12.47
C LYS A 35 -11.57 -27.58 -11.91
N ARG A 36 -12.66 -27.91 -12.61
CA ARG A 36 -13.60 -28.97 -12.18
C ARG A 36 -12.93 -30.33 -12.14
N GLU A 37 -12.14 -30.68 -13.15
CA GLU A 37 -11.43 -31.95 -13.23
C GLU A 37 -10.44 -32.11 -12.08
N ILE A 38 -9.71 -31.06 -11.72
CA ILE A 38 -8.78 -31.08 -10.58
C ILE A 38 -9.55 -31.19 -9.26
N SER A 39 -10.60 -30.37 -9.07
CA SER A 39 -11.37 -30.34 -7.82
C SER A 39 -12.21 -31.60 -7.58
N SER A 40 -12.53 -32.36 -8.64
CA SER A 40 -13.24 -33.63 -8.52
C SER A 40 -12.34 -34.81 -8.14
N ARG A 41 -11.01 -34.64 -8.22
CA ARG A 41 -10.06 -35.71 -7.86
C ARG A 41 -9.90 -35.82 -6.36
N ILE A 42 -10.08 -37.02 -5.86
CA ILE A 42 -9.82 -37.38 -4.46
C ILE A 42 -8.44 -38.04 -4.39
N ILE A 43 -7.56 -37.46 -3.60
CA ILE A 43 -6.25 -38.05 -3.31
C ILE A 43 -6.33 -38.78 -1.99
N ARG A 44 -6.07 -40.08 -2.01
CA ARG A 44 -5.99 -40.91 -0.80
C ARG A 44 -4.56 -41.02 -0.33
N LEU A 45 -4.33 -40.64 0.92
CA LEU A 45 -3.03 -40.81 1.57
C LEU A 45 -2.86 -42.24 2.11
N PRO A 46 -1.60 -42.67 2.36
CA PRO A 46 -1.33 -44.00 2.93
C PRO A 46 -1.98 -44.24 4.29
N ASN A 47 -2.30 -43.19 5.05
CA ASN A 47 -3.00 -43.25 6.33
C ASN A 47 -4.56 -43.34 6.21
N GLY A 48 -5.08 -43.44 4.98
CA GLY A 48 -6.51 -43.51 4.69
C GLY A 48 -7.24 -42.16 4.61
N GLN A 49 -6.57 -41.05 4.84
CA GLN A 49 -7.16 -39.71 4.70
C GLN A 49 -7.40 -39.37 3.23
N GLU A 50 -8.51 -38.74 2.96
CA GLU A 50 -8.85 -38.23 1.63
C GLU A 50 -8.71 -36.72 1.56
N PHE A 51 -8.11 -36.22 0.46
CA PHE A 51 -7.92 -34.80 0.18
C PHE A 51 -8.56 -34.43 -1.13
N HIS A 52 -9.29 -33.31 -1.11
CA HIS A 52 -9.79 -32.65 -2.30
C HIS A 52 -8.83 -31.52 -2.68
N LEU A 53 -8.38 -31.51 -3.93
CA LEU A 53 -7.53 -30.44 -4.43
C LEU A 53 -8.36 -29.18 -4.72
N SER A 54 -7.86 -28.04 -4.30
CA SER A 54 -8.39 -26.73 -4.68
C SER A 54 -7.29 -25.91 -5.33
N ILE A 55 -7.64 -25.24 -6.43
CA ILE A 55 -6.70 -24.37 -7.15
C ILE A 55 -7.19 -22.94 -7.15
N SER A 56 -6.25 -22.03 -6.83
CA SER A 56 -6.42 -20.59 -7.06
C SER A 56 -5.60 -20.20 -8.29
N GLY A 57 -6.10 -19.29 -9.11
CA GLY A 57 -5.40 -18.87 -10.31
C GLY A 57 -5.70 -17.42 -10.68
N GLY A 58 -4.82 -16.84 -11.47
CA GLY A 58 -5.00 -15.55 -12.11
C GLY A 58 -4.84 -15.66 -13.62
N ILE A 59 -5.59 -14.85 -14.34
CA ILE A 59 -5.59 -14.80 -15.80
C ILE A 59 -5.18 -13.40 -16.25
N ALA A 60 -4.32 -13.31 -17.24
CA ALA A 60 -4.03 -12.09 -17.97
C ALA A 60 -4.17 -12.34 -19.46
N TRP A 61 -4.69 -11.36 -20.20
CA TRP A 61 -5.04 -11.46 -21.61
C TRP A 61 -4.04 -10.71 -22.50
N TYR A 62 -3.64 -11.37 -23.57
CA TYR A 62 -2.85 -10.75 -24.64
C TYR A 62 -3.79 -10.36 -25.79
N PRO A 63 -3.63 -9.16 -26.37
CA PRO A 63 -2.72 -8.06 -25.98
C PRO A 63 -3.35 -7.08 -24.96
N GLU A 64 -4.57 -7.31 -24.49
CA GLU A 64 -5.40 -6.36 -23.72
C GLU A 64 -4.70 -5.91 -22.43
N ASP A 65 -4.17 -6.86 -21.66
CA ASP A 65 -3.51 -6.54 -20.38
C ASP A 65 -2.03 -6.21 -20.56
N SER A 66 -1.37 -6.76 -21.58
CA SER A 66 0.01 -6.42 -21.93
C SER A 66 0.46 -7.10 -23.22
N ASN A 67 1.40 -6.47 -23.95
CA ASN A 67 2.13 -7.04 -25.09
C ASN A 67 3.41 -7.80 -24.66
N SER A 68 3.71 -7.86 -23.37
CA SER A 68 4.90 -8.52 -22.84
C SER A 68 4.53 -9.73 -22.00
N LEU A 69 5.04 -10.90 -22.36
CA LEU A 69 4.81 -12.13 -21.60
C LEU A 69 5.26 -12.02 -20.14
N GLY A 70 6.38 -11.35 -19.87
CA GLY A 70 6.88 -11.12 -18.51
C GLY A 70 5.96 -10.23 -17.68
N VAL A 71 5.31 -9.24 -18.32
CA VAL A 71 4.32 -8.38 -17.66
C VAL A 71 3.01 -9.14 -17.46
N MET A 72 2.52 -9.86 -18.46
CA MET A 72 1.33 -10.71 -18.35
C MET A 72 1.43 -11.69 -17.19
N ARG A 73 2.61 -12.33 -17.02
CA ARG A 73 2.84 -13.22 -15.88
C ARG A 73 2.66 -12.48 -14.55
N LYS A 74 3.23 -11.28 -14.40
CA LYS A 74 3.05 -10.46 -13.19
C LYS A 74 1.59 -10.08 -12.96
N HIS A 75 0.84 -9.79 -14.02
CA HIS A 75 -0.58 -9.48 -13.96
C HIS A 75 -1.41 -10.70 -13.53
N ALA A 76 -1.13 -11.88 -14.08
CA ALA A 76 -1.77 -13.12 -13.66
C ALA A 76 -1.41 -13.48 -12.20
N ASP A 77 -0.14 -13.33 -11.80
CA ASP A 77 0.30 -13.54 -10.41
C ASP A 77 -0.42 -12.58 -9.45
N PHE A 78 -0.60 -11.31 -9.84
CA PHE A 78 -1.37 -10.35 -9.05
C PHE A 78 -2.82 -10.77 -8.89
N ALA A 79 -3.51 -11.15 -9.96
CA ALA A 79 -4.90 -11.62 -9.90
C ALA A 79 -5.04 -12.88 -9.02
N MET A 80 -4.12 -13.83 -9.13
CA MET A 80 -4.06 -15.01 -8.26
C MET A 80 -3.86 -14.64 -6.79
N TYR A 81 -2.94 -13.69 -6.50
CA TYR A 81 -2.70 -13.22 -5.15
C TYR A 81 -3.95 -12.60 -4.52
N GLN A 82 -4.70 -11.79 -5.26
CA GLN A 82 -5.96 -11.21 -4.80
C GLN A 82 -6.96 -12.29 -4.38
N VAL A 83 -7.11 -13.33 -5.18
CA VAL A 83 -7.96 -14.47 -4.87
C VAL A 83 -7.50 -15.21 -3.62
N LYS A 84 -6.19 -15.45 -3.47
CA LYS A 84 -5.64 -16.13 -2.27
C LYS A 84 -5.92 -15.36 -0.97
N GLN A 85 -6.07 -14.03 -1.06
CA GLN A 85 -6.38 -13.16 0.10
C GLN A 85 -7.88 -13.13 0.45
N THR A 86 -8.77 -13.27 -0.54
CA THR A 86 -10.21 -13.03 -0.35
C THR A 86 -11.02 -14.32 -0.38
N ASP A 87 -10.77 -15.20 -1.35
CA ASP A 87 -11.61 -16.38 -1.62
C ASP A 87 -10.76 -17.49 -2.29
N LYS A 88 -10.06 -18.27 -1.46
CA LYS A 88 -9.22 -19.38 -1.94
C LYS A 88 -10.02 -20.37 -2.76
N GLY A 89 -9.40 -20.91 -3.80
CA GLY A 89 -10.02 -21.87 -4.71
C GLY A 89 -10.76 -21.22 -5.88
N ARG A 90 -10.63 -19.92 -6.09
CA ARG A 90 -11.16 -19.23 -7.28
C ARG A 90 -10.06 -18.93 -8.30
N ILE A 91 -10.52 -18.59 -9.50
CA ILE A 91 -9.68 -18.07 -10.59
C ILE A 91 -10.26 -16.70 -10.95
N ALA A 92 -9.40 -15.67 -10.96
CA ALA A 92 -9.76 -14.30 -11.31
C ALA A 92 -8.99 -13.81 -12.54
N GLU A 93 -9.60 -12.90 -13.26
CA GLU A 93 -8.94 -12.17 -14.33
C GLU A 93 -8.23 -10.94 -13.76
N PHE A 94 -7.18 -10.50 -14.43
CA PHE A 94 -6.46 -9.30 -14.06
C PHE A 94 -7.37 -8.08 -14.10
N ASP A 95 -7.24 -7.23 -13.09
CA ASP A 95 -7.92 -5.95 -12.97
C ASP A 95 -6.86 -4.85 -12.91
N GLN A 96 -6.77 -4.09 -14.00
CA GLN A 96 -5.81 -2.99 -14.15
C GLN A 96 -5.99 -1.93 -13.05
N LYS A 97 -7.23 -1.59 -12.73
CA LYS A 97 -7.54 -0.57 -11.72
C LYS A 97 -7.09 -1.01 -10.32
N ALA A 98 -7.43 -2.23 -9.93
CA ALA A 98 -7.01 -2.80 -8.65
C ALA A 98 -5.47 -2.91 -8.55
N TYR A 99 -4.80 -3.23 -9.68
CA TYR A 99 -3.35 -3.29 -9.75
C TYR A 99 -2.71 -1.91 -9.54
N GLU A 100 -3.22 -0.88 -10.21
CA GLU A 100 -2.73 0.49 -10.10
C GLU A 100 -2.94 1.06 -8.69
N GLU A 101 -4.11 0.79 -8.08
CA GLU A 101 -4.40 1.18 -6.71
C GLU A 101 -3.41 0.52 -5.72
N LYS A 102 -3.18 -0.78 -5.86
CA LYS A 102 -2.23 -1.52 -5.02
C LYS A 102 -0.79 -1.04 -5.20
N TYR A 103 -0.41 -0.77 -6.45
CA TYR A 103 0.92 -0.24 -6.76
C TYR A 103 1.11 1.15 -6.12
N ARG A 104 0.13 2.05 -6.26
CA ARG A 104 0.14 3.38 -5.65
C ARG A 104 0.24 3.29 -4.12
N ASP A 105 -0.55 2.43 -3.50
CA ASP A 105 -0.52 2.22 -2.05
C ASP A 105 0.87 1.76 -1.59
N SER A 106 1.47 0.82 -2.32
CA SER A 106 2.84 0.38 -2.07
C SER A 106 3.88 1.51 -2.17
N GLN A 107 3.75 2.41 -3.16
CA GLN A 107 4.65 3.55 -3.30
C GLN A 107 4.49 4.56 -2.15
N ILE A 108 3.24 4.83 -1.76
CA ILE A 108 2.94 5.72 -0.62
C ILE A 108 3.55 5.16 0.67
N ARG A 109 3.42 3.84 0.93
CA ARG A 109 4.02 3.20 2.11
C ARG A 109 5.56 3.24 2.10
N LYS A 110 6.18 3.03 0.95
CA LYS A 110 7.64 3.19 0.81
C LYS A 110 8.08 4.63 1.13
N GLU A 111 7.37 5.62 0.63
CA GLU A 111 7.65 7.02 0.96
C GLU A 111 7.41 7.30 2.45
N PHE A 112 6.39 6.70 3.07
CA PHE A 112 6.12 6.84 4.50
C PHE A 112 7.28 6.29 5.35
N HIS A 113 7.79 5.10 5.05
CA HIS A 113 8.95 4.56 5.77
C HIS A 113 10.18 5.45 5.62
N ARG A 114 10.38 5.98 4.41
CA ARG A 114 11.46 6.93 4.17
C ARG A 114 11.24 8.24 4.93
N PHE A 115 10.01 8.75 4.96
CA PHE A 115 9.62 9.95 5.70
C PHE A 115 9.96 9.84 7.18
N VAL A 116 9.58 8.72 7.80
CA VAL A 116 9.86 8.48 9.23
C VAL A 116 11.37 8.32 9.47
N LYS A 117 12.03 7.50 8.66
CA LYS A 117 13.46 7.16 8.84
C LYS A 117 14.40 8.36 8.65
N GLU A 118 14.12 9.19 7.65
CA GLU A 118 14.97 10.33 7.26
C GLU A 118 14.43 11.66 7.80
N GLU A 119 13.32 11.62 8.55
CA GLU A 119 12.63 12.81 9.10
C GLU A 119 12.36 13.89 8.04
N LEU A 120 11.87 13.47 6.86
CA LEU A 120 11.64 14.35 5.69
C LEU A 120 10.40 15.22 5.86
N VAL A 121 10.44 16.08 6.85
CA VAL A 121 9.34 16.94 7.28
C VAL A 121 9.76 18.41 7.26
N THR A 122 8.82 19.27 6.92
CA THR A 122 8.92 20.72 7.12
C THR A 122 7.70 21.23 7.85
N TYR A 123 7.79 22.40 8.47
CA TYR A 123 6.67 23.00 9.19
C TYR A 123 6.33 24.36 8.62
N TYR A 124 5.03 24.59 8.41
CA TYR A 124 4.49 25.91 8.16
C TYR A 124 3.94 26.42 9.48
N PHE A 125 4.13 27.69 9.74
CA PHE A 125 3.70 28.34 10.97
C PHE A 125 2.55 29.29 10.64
N GLN A 126 1.33 28.90 11.05
CA GLN A 126 0.15 29.72 10.85
C GLN A 126 -0.02 30.69 12.02
N PRO A 127 -0.07 32.02 11.79
CA PRO A 127 -0.21 32.99 12.87
C PRO A 127 -1.58 32.91 13.51
N ILE A 128 -1.62 32.98 14.84
CA ILE A 128 -2.80 33.12 15.67
C ILE A 128 -2.85 34.55 16.15
N ILE A 129 -3.91 35.26 15.76
CA ILE A 129 -4.08 36.70 15.99
C ILE A 129 -5.08 36.91 17.12
N SER A 130 -4.73 37.77 18.08
CA SER A 130 -5.64 38.22 19.13
C SER A 130 -6.79 39.04 18.55
N ALA A 131 -8.01 38.61 18.80
CA ALA A 131 -9.20 39.36 18.37
C ALA A 131 -9.35 40.73 19.06
N LYS A 132 -8.68 40.91 20.22
CA LYS A 132 -8.71 42.16 21.00
C LYS A 132 -7.71 43.21 20.50
N THR A 133 -6.52 42.75 20.10
CA THR A 133 -5.40 43.66 19.81
C THR A 133 -5.01 43.69 18.34
N GLY A 134 -5.47 42.73 17.52
CA GLY A 134 -5.05 42.55 16.14
C GLY A 134 -3.59 42.11 15.97
N LYS A 135 -2.90 41.75 17.05
CA LYS A 135 -1.49 41.36 17.02
C LYS A 135 -1.35 39.83 17.04
N ILE A 136 -0.24 39.36 16.46
CA ILE A 136 0.10 37.93 16.52
C ILE A 136 0.55 37.60 17.94
N GLU A 137 -0.10 36.62 18.56
CA GLU A 137 0.21 36.13 19.91
C GLU A 137 0.88 34.75 19.88
N ALA A 138 0.58 33.96 18.85
CA ALA A 138 1.10 32.60 18.72
C ALA A 138 1.21 32.16 17.26
N TYR A 139 1.81 31.00 17.06
CA TYR A 139 1.81 30.29 15.78
C TYR A 139 1.43 28.83 15.97
N GLU A 140 0.65 28.27 15.06
CA GLU A 140 0.39 26.84 14.98
C GLU A 140 1.37 26.20 14.00
N ALA A 141 2.07 25.13 14.44
CA ALA A 141 2.94 24.34 13.58
C ALA A 141 2.14 23.34 12.78
N LEU A 142 2.18 23.48 11.48
CA LEU A 142 1.49 22.61 10.52
C LEU A 142 2.49 21.77 9.73
N MET A 143 2.52 20.49 10.03
CA MET A 143 3.40 19.51 9.38
C MET A 143 3.16 19.42 7.86
N ARG A 144 4.26 19.32 7.10
CA ARG A 144 4.25 19.01 5.66
C ARG A 144 5.29 17.94 5.37
N ALA A 145 4.87 16.86 4.76
CA ALA A 145 5.78 15.86 4.25
C ALA A 145 6.48 16.39 3.00
N ASN A 146 7.81 16.33 3.00
CA ASN A 146 8.63 16.82 1.88
C ASN A 146 8.93 15.68 0.90
N LEU A 147 7.86 15.10 0.31
CA LEU A 147 7.93 13.94 -0.57
C LEU A 147 7.03 14.12 -1.80
N PRO A 148 7.39 13.49 -2.94
CA PRO A 148 6.64 13.65 -4.20
C PRO A 148 5.18 13.18 -4.13
N ILE A 149 4.92 12.03 -3.51
CA ILE A 149 3.60 11.36 -3.49
C ILE A 149 2.92 11.58 -2.13
N LEU A 150 3.65 11.40 -1.03
CA LEU A 150 3.14 11.54 0.34
C LEU A 150 3.16 13.02 0.78
N LYS A 151 2.20 13.81 0.34
CA LYS A 151 2.13 15.26 0.63
C LYS A 151 1.14 15.63 1.74
N ARG A 152 0.06 14.85 1.86
CA ARG A 152 -1.09 15.17 2.71
C ARG A 152 -0.88 14.67 4.13
N PRO A 153 -0.97 15.56 5.16
CA PRO A 153 -0.81 15.17 6.56
C PRO A 153 -1.81 14.11 7.03
N ASP A 154 -3.07 14.16 6.55
CA ASP A 154 -4.08 13.17 6.88
C ASP A 154 -3.74 11.76 6.37
N VAL A 155 -3.11 11.66 5.20
CA VAL A 155 -2.60 10.39 4.66
C VAL A 155 -1.43 9.88 5.50
N VAL A 156 -0.49 10.76 5.89
CA VAL A 156 0.61 10.43 6.80
C VAL A 156 0.06 9.86 8.11
N MET A 157 -0.91 10.54 8.72
CA MET A 157 -1.50 10.13 9.99
C MET A 157 -2.30 8.82 9.89
N LYS A 158 -2.96 8.59 8.75
CA LYS A 158 -3.66 7.33 8.49
C LYS A 158 -2.66 6.17 8.46
N ILE A 159 -1.59 6.28 7.68
CA ILE A 159 -0.58 5.22 7.55
C ILE A 159 0.16 5.03 8.88
N ALA A 160 0.51 6.11 9.58
CA ALA A 160 1.14 6.04 10.89
C ALA A 160 0.30 5.22 11.89
N ARG A 161 -1.04 5.37 11.85
CA ARG A 161 -1.95 4.58 12.69
C ARG A 161 -1.98 3.12 12.27
N GLU A 162 -2.04 2.84 10.96
CA GLU A 162 -2.07 1.47 10.43
C GLU A 162 -0.78 0.71 10.74
N GLU A 163 0.37 1.39 10.78
CA GLU A 163 1.69 0.79 11.00
C GLU A 163 2.22 0.94 12.43
N GLY A 164 1.42 1.52 13.34
CA GLY A 164 1.81 1.71 14.74
C GLY A 164 2.90 2.76 14.97
N ALA A 165 3.12 3.66 14.00
CA ALA A 165 4.20 4.66 14.01
C ALA A 165 3.76 6.06 14.51
N LEU A 166 2.63 6.14 15.21
CA LEU A 166 2.11 7.42 15.72
C LEU A 166 3.06 8.10 16.71
N ARG A 167 3.73 7.31 17.54
CA ARG A 167 4.68 7.84 18.54
C ARG A 167 5.90 8.47 17.88
N GLU A 168 6.41 7.85 16.84
CA GLU A 168 7.54 8.37 16.05
C GLU A 168 7.17 9.68 15.37
N ILE A 169 5.95 9.77 14.81
CA ILE A 169 5.45 11.02 14.21
C ILE A 169 5.31 12.12 15.26
N GLU A 170 4.76 11.81 16.42
CA GLU A 170 4.61 12.80 17.49
C GLU A 170 5.96 13.29 17.99
N ARG A 171 6.89 12.38 18.30
CA ARG A 171 8.25 12.74 18.71
C ARG A 171 8.93 13.61 17.66
N MET A 172 8.94 13.19 16.40
CA MET A 172 9.51 13.95 15.31
C MET A 172 8.88 15.35 15.21
N THR A 173 7.54 15.45 15.36
CA THR A 173 6.82 16.73 15.29
C THR A 173 7.24 17.66 16.42
N MET A 174 7.29 17.16 17.66
CA MET A 174 7.70 17.97 18.80
C MET A 174 9.10 18.55 18.64
N PHE A 175 10.06 17.71 18.27
CA PHE A 175 11.46 18.18 18.13
C PHE A 175 11.67 19.07 16.91
N ARG A 176 11.23 18.65 15.73
CA ARG A 176 11.50 19.37 14.48
C ARG A 176 10.71 20.67 14.35
N ALA A 177 9.45 20.71 14.84
CA ALA A 177 8.70 21.98 14.86
C ALA A 177 9.32 22.99 15.82
N THR A 178 9.75 22.55 17.00
CA THR A 178 10.39 23.42 17.98
C THR A 178 11.72 23.96 17.47
N GLU A 179 12.56 23.10 16.88
CA GLU A 179 13.83 23.48 16.26
C GLU A 179 13.64 24.52 15.15
N ALA A 180 12.72 24.24 14.21
CA ALA A 180 12.41 25.16 13.11
C ALA A 180 11.84 26.50 13.59
N PHE A 181 11.02 26.48 14.67
CA PHE A 181 10.48 27.69 15.27
C PHE A 181 11.58 28.52 15.96
N ALA A 182 12.49 27.88 16.68
CA ALA A 182 13.64 28.54 17.32
C ALA A 182 14.55 29.23 16.27
N ASP A 183 14.86 28.56 15.16
CA ASP A 183 15.62 29.11 14.05
C ASP A 183 14.96 30.38 13.46
N LEU A 184 13.64 30.37 13.27
CA LEU A 184 12.91 31.56 12.79
C LEU A 184 12.93 32.70 13.81
N ARG A 185 12.93 32.39 15.10
CA ARG A 185 13.02 33.36 16.20
C ARG A 185 14.41 34.01 16.22
N GLU A 186 15.48 33.23 16.13
CA GLU A 186 16.86 33.72 16.04
C GLU A 186 17.07 34.61 14.82
N LYS A 187 16.50 34.24 13.68
CA LYS A 187 16.53 35.04 12.43
C LYS A 187 15.60 36.26 12.48
N LYS A 188 14.97 36.57 13.62
CA LYS A 188 14.02 37.67 13.81
C LYS A 188 12.89 37.72 12.79
N ARG A 189 12.50 36.55 12.28
CA ARG A 189 11.36 36.42 11.35
C ARG A 189 10.02 36.28 12.07
N ILE A 190 10.03 35.93 13.34
CA ILE A 190 8.87 35.86 14.23
C ILE A 190 9.15 36.64 15.49
N LYS A 191 8.08 37.07 16.16
CA LYS A 191 8.17 37.82 17.41
C LYS A 191 8.73 36.96 18.55
N GLY A 192 9.66 37.52 19.33
CA GLY A 192 10.44 36.79 20.34
C GLY A 192 9.58 36.19 21.47
N ASP A 193 8.43 36.80 21.79
CA ASP A 193 7.48 36.40 22.84
C ASP A 193 6.29 35.59 22.31
N ALA A 194 6.22 35.31 21.00
CA ALA A 194 5.13 34.51 20.43
C ALA A 194 5.18 33.04 20.91
N LEU A 195 4.03 32.49 21.22
CA LEU A 195 3.88 31.09 21.62
C LEU A 195 3.88 30.17 20.41
N LEU A 196 4.28 28.90 20.60
CA LEU A 196 4.18 27.84 19.61
C LEU A 196 3.12 26.84 20.05
N PHE A 197 2.15 26.59 19.18
CA PHE A 197 1.18 25.51 19.32
C PHE A 197 1.55 24.35 18.41
N ILE A 198 1.63 23.16 19.01
CA ILE A 198 1.91 21.90 18.30
C ILE A 198 0.74 20.98 18.57
N ASN A 199 0.16 20.42 17.50
CA ASN A 199 -0.91 19.43 17.62
C ASN A 199 -0.35 18.11 18.15
N SER A 200 -0.87 17.65 19.30
CA SER A 200 -0.50 16.39 19.92
C SER A 200 -1.50 15.29 19.59
N ILE A 201 -1.05 14.05 19.57
CA ILE A 201 -1.88 12.88 19.34
C ILE A 201 -2.39 12.39 20.70
N ALA A 202 -3.67 12.60 20.98
CA ALA A 202 -4.27 12.35 22.32
C ALA A 202 -4.07 10.92 22.87
N SER A 203 -3.79 9.93 22.01
CA SER A 203 -3.52 8.54 22.41
C SER A 203 -2.05 8.27 22.74
N GLN A 204 -1.15 9.24 22.55
CA GLN A 204 0.28 9.11 22.77
C GLN A 204 0.70 10.06 23.90
N HIS A 205 1.08 9.51 25.05
CA HIS A 205 1.69 10.29 26.13
C HIS A 205 3.22 10.15 26.03
N MET A 206 3.92 11.26 25.81
CA MET A 206 5.37 11.27 25.91
C MET A 206 5.77 11.09 27.39
N ALA A 207 6.61 10.11 27.67
CA ALA A 207 7.19 9.96 29.00
C ALA A 207 8.22 11.06 29.25
N ALA A 208 8.35 11.50 30.51
CA ALA A 208 9.31 12.55 30.89
C ALA A 208 10.79 12.23 30.56
N LYS A 209 11.07 11.06 30.01
CA LYS A 209 12.41 10.59 29.61
C LYS A 209 12.61 10.58 28.07
N ASP A 210 11.58 10.91 27.30
CA ASP A 210 11.64 11.03 25.85
C ASP A 210 11.90 12.50 25.45
#